data_515b1a81412046c701275e26cf6aac72
#
_entry.id   515b1a81412046c701275e26cf6aac72
#
_cell.length_a   1.000
_cell.length_b   1.000
_cell.length_c   1.000
_cell.angle_alpha   90.00
_cell.angle_beta   90.00
_cell.angle_gamma   90.00
#
_symmetry.space_group_name_H-M   'P 1'
#
loop_
_entity.id
_entity.type
_entity.pdbx_description
1 polymer ?
#
loop_
_entity_poly.entity_id
_entity_poly.type
_entity_poly.pdbx_seq_one_letter_code
_entity_poly.pdbx_strand_id
1 'polypeptide(L)'
;MENVYEVKLEKLIEKMELVNYTPKIDVSEILIHQAEINRPALQLAGFFDHFAENRVQIIGRVEHVYLQQLEQDKIQMLDVYEQFFNSKIPCVVFSRGIQPSEAMFYIAEKYNVPLLGTPLGTSEFMA
;
A
#
# COMPACT_ATOMS: atom_id res chain seq x y z
N MET A 1 19.39 24.43 -5.79
CA MET A 1 17.93 24.25 -5.87
C MET A 1 17.60 22.78 -5.69
N GLU A 2 16.75 22.47 -4.76
CA GLU A 2 16.39 21.09 -4.50
C GLU A 2 15.40 20.59 -5.55
N ASN A 3 15.61 19.36 -6.01
CA ASN A 3 14.66 18.69 -6.89
C ASN A 3 13.51 18.15 -6.04
N VAL A 4 12.32 18.59 -6.35
CA VAL A 4 11.12 18.10 -5.68
C VAL A 4 10.49 17.02 -6.53
N TYR A 5 10.43 15.80 -6.01
CA TYR A 5 9.72 14.72 -6.67
C TYR A 5 8.24 14.82 -6.31
N GLU A 6 7.41 14.93 -7.33
CA GLU A 6 5.98 15.03 -7.13
C GLU A 6 5.26 14.45 -8.33
N VAL A 7 4.52 13.36 -8.11
CA VAL A 7 3.76 12.68 -9.15
C VAL A 7 2.35 12.44 -8.63
N LYS A 8 1.35 12.74 -9.45
CA LYS A 8 -0.03 12.44 -9.10
C LYS A 8 -0.25 10.92 -9.12
N LEU A 9 -0.87 10.39 -8.07
CA LEU A 9 -1.19 8.96 -8.01
C LEU A 9 -2.06 8.56 -9.20
N GLU A 10 -2.99 9.39 -9.59
CA GLU A 10 -3.87 9.16 -10.72
C GLU A 10 -3.10 8.88 -12.01
N LYS A 11 -2.01 9.63 -12.25
CA LYS A 11 -1.16 9.42 -13.41
C LYS A 11 -0.35 8.13 -13.31
N LEU A 12 0.07 7.77 -12.09
CA LEU A 12 0.79 6.52 -11.87
C LEU A 12 -0.11 5.32 -12.16
N ILE A 13 -1.36 5.38 -11.72
CA ILE A 13 -2.34 4.33 -11.98
C ILE A 13 -2.52 4.16 -13.49
N GLU A 14 -2.67 5.25 -14.22
CA GLU A 14 -2.86 5.22 -15.66
C GLU A 14 -1.61 4.69 -16.39
N LYS A 15 -0.45 5.25 -16.07
CA LYS A 15 0.80 4.90 -16.73
C LYS A 15 1.22 3.45 -16.50
N MET A 16 1.03 2.97 -15.28
CA MET A 16 1.40 1.61 -14.88
C MET A 16 0.28 0.60 -15.10
N GLU A 17 -0.87 1.06 -15.57
CA GLU A 17 -2.06 0.23 -15.81
C GLU A 17 -2.44 -0.55 -14.56
N LEU A 18 -2.46 0.13 -13.42
CA LEU A 18 -2.78 -0.52 -12.15
C LEU A 18 -4.26 -0.82 -12.04
N VAL A 19 -4.58 -1.97 -11.47
CA VAL A 19 -5.95 -2.31 -11.10
C VAL A 19 -6.31 -1.50 -9.86
N ASN A 20 -7.46 -0.85 -9.87
CA ASN A 20 -7.93 -0.08 -8.71
C ASN A 20 -9.00 -0.90 -7.97
N TYR A 21 -8.63 -1.44 -6.81
CA TYR A 21 -9.55 -2.22 -5.98
C TYR A 21 -10.48 -1.36 -5.15
N THR A 22 -10.20 -0.06 -5.06
CA THR A 22 -10.98 0.89 -4.24
C THR A 22 -11.47 2.06 -5.08
N PRO A 23 -12.30 1.81 -6.11
CA PRO A 23 -12.70 2.87 -7.04
C PRO A 23 -13.52 3.99 -6.40
N LYS A 24 -14.09 3.75 -5.21
CA LYS A 24 -14.86 4.78 -4.50
C LYS A 24 -13.96 5.81 -3.82
N ILE A 25 -12.69 5.50 -3.62
CA ILE A 25 -11.74 6.44 -3.03
C ILE A 25 -11.27 7.40 -4.12
N ASP A 26 -11.41 8.70 -3.88
CA ASP A 26 -10.94 9.73 -4.81
C ASP A 26 -9.42 9.83 -4.74
N VAL A 27 -8.74 9.52 -5.84
CA VAL A 27 -7.28 9.56 -5.91
C VAL A 27 -6.75 10.86 -6.53
N SER A 28 -7.63 11.76 -6.96
CA SER A 28 -7.24 12.95 -7.71
C SER A 28 -6.35 13.92 -6.94
N GLU A 29 -6.43 13.91 -5.61
CA GLU A 29 -5.65 14.82 -4.77
C GLU A 29 -4.43 14.16 -4.14
N ILE A 30 -4.20 12.87 -4.42
CA ILE A 30 -3.08 12.15 -3.81
C ILE A 30 -1.82 12.36 -4.63
N LEU A 31 -0.76 12.81 -3.94
CA LEU A 31 0.55 13.05 -4.55
C LEU A 31 1.58 12.08 -3.99
N ILE A 32 2.47 11.62 -4.86
CA ILE A 32 3.60 10.78 -4.47
C ILE A 32 4.84 11.65 -4.45
N HIS A 33 5.47 11.77 -3.28
CA HIS A 33 6.63 12.63 -3.08
C HIS A 33 7.95 11.87 -3.02
N GLN A 34 7.91 10.54 -3.08
CA GLN A 34 9.11 9.71 -3.02
C GLN A 34 9.13 8.76 -4.20
N ALA A 35 10.23 8.74 -4.94
CA ALA A 35 10.41 7.79 -6.04
C ALA A 35 10.61 6.36 -5.55
N GLU A 36 11.11 6.21 -4.33
CA GLU A 36 11.35 4.91 -3.72
C GLU A 36 10.07 4.33 -3.15
N ILE A 37 9.95 3.00 -3.19
CA ILE A 37 8.85 2.29 -2.58
C ILE A 37 9.25 1.77 -1.20
N ASN A 38 8.27 1.31 -0.42
CA ASN A 38 8.50 0.61 0.84
C ASN A 38 7.82 -0.75 0.80
N ARG A 39 8.53 -1.78 1.26
CA ARG A 39 7.94 -3.09 1.51
C ARG A 39 7.67 -3.16 3.02
N PRO A 40 6.40 -3.17 3.45
CA PRO A 40 6.06 -2.90 4.85
C PRO A 40 6.14 -4.12 5.78
N ALA A 41 7.06 -5.05 5.55
CA ALA A 41 7.16 -6.27 6.35
C ALA A 41 7.31 -5.97 7.85
N LEU A 42 8.16 -5.00 8.20
CA LEU A 42 8.36 -4.64 9.61
C LEU A 42 7.12 -4.01 10.22
N GLN A 43 6.45 -3.13 9.47
CA GLN A 43 5.24 -2.47 9.95
C GLN A 43 4.11 -3.47 10.18
N LEU A 44 3.98 -4.42 9.28
CA LEU A 44 2.96 -5.47 9.41
C LEU A 44 3.24 -6.40 10.60
N ALA A 45 4.51 -6.47 11.03
CA ALA A 45 4.90 -7.18 12.25
C ALA A 45 4.75 -6.33 13.52
N GLY A 46 4.29 -5.07 13.38
CA GLY A 46 4.04 -4.18 14.51
C GLY A 46 5.14 -3.17 14.81
N PHE A 47 6.18 -3.10 13.98
CA PHE A 47 7.31 -2.19 14.19
C PHE A 47 7.15 -0.98 13.28
N PHE A 48 6.80 0.16 13.86
CA PHE A 48 6.54 1.40 13.12
C PHE A 48 7.64 2.44 13.25
N ASP A 49 8.70 2.16 14.00
CA ASP A 49 9.84 3.08 14.11
C ASP A 49 10.49 3.25 12.74
N HIS A 50 10.74 4.50 12.36
CA HIS A 50 11.34 4.84 11.07
C HIS A 50 10.53 4.37 9.86
N PHE A 51 9.21 4.33 10.00
CA PHE A 51 8.32 3.92 8.92
C PHE A 51 8.36 4.93 7.77
N ALA A 52 8.64 4.44 6.56
CA ALA A 52 8.62 5.27 5.35
C ALA A 52 7.19 5.43 4.82
N GLU A 53 6.35 6.12 5.60
CA GLU A 53 4.91 6.24 5.33
C GLU A 53 4.59 7.09 4.12
N ASN A 54 5.52 7.95 3.68
CA ASN A 54 5.29 8.80 2.51
C ASN A 54 5.63 8.10 1.19
N ARG A 55 6.00 6.84 1.23
CA ARG A 55 6.30 6.05 0.03
C ARG A 55 5.11 5.19 -0.38
N VAL A 56 5.06 4.84 -1.66
CA VAL A 56 4.15 3.79 -2.15
C VAL A 56 4.50 2.49 -1.43
N GLN A 57 3.51 1.86 -0.81
CA GLN A 57 3.71 0.60 -0.08
C GLN A 57 3.43 -0.56 -1.04
N ILE A 58 4.33 -1.55 -1.07
CA ILE A 58 4.15 -2.71 -1.95
C ILE A 58 4.02 -3.99 -1.14
N ILE A 59 2.95 -4.73 -1.40
CA ILE A 59 2.71 -6.05 -0.82
C ILE A 59 3.08 -7.09 -1.87
N GLY A 60 4.16 -7.81 -1.62
CA GLY A 60 4.56 -8.93 -2.45
C GLY A 60 4.21 -10.26 -1.81
N ARG A 61 4.79 -11.33 -2.35
CA ARG A 61 4.50 -12.69 -1.88
C ARG A 61 4.82 -12.88 -0.40
N VAL A 62 5.97 -12.38 0.05
CA VAL A 62 6.40 -12.56 1.44
C VAL A 62 5.44 -11.88 2.39
N GLU A 63 5.10 -10.62 2.11
CA GLU A 63 4.14 -9.88 2.92
C GLU A 63 2.77 -10.55 2.91
N HIS A 64 2.34 -11.04 1.76
CA HIS A 64 1.03 -11.70 1.63
C HIS A 64 0.93 -12.94 2.52
N VAL A 65 1.96 -13.78 2.52
CA VAL A 65 1.99 -14.98 3.37
C VAL A 65 1.90 -14.58 4.85
N TYR A 66 2.64 -13.55 5.23
CA TYR A 66 2.59 -13.05 6.60
C TYR A 66 1.20 -12.52 6.97
N LEU A 67 0.56 -11.80 6.05
CA LEU A 67 -0.78 -11.26 6.28
C LEU A 67 -1.82 -12.35 6.51
N GLN A 68 -1.68 -13.47 5.79
CA GLN A 68 -2.58 -14.60 5.99
C GLN A 68 -2.49 -15.16 7.42
N GLN A 69 -1.29 -15.16 8.00
CA GLN A 69 -1.10 -15.58 9.38
C GLN A 69 -1.62 -14.53 10.36
N LEU A 70 -1.33 -13.27 10.11
CA LEU A 70 -1.77 -12.16 10.96
C LEU A 70 -3.29 -12.12 11.06
N GLU A 71 -3.99 -12.38 9.96
CA GLU A 71 -5.45 -12.30 9.92
C GLU A 71 -6.14 -13.42 10.69
N GLN A 72 -5.39 -14.40 11.19
CA GLN A 72 -5.95 -15.41 12.07
C GLN A 72 -6.10 -14.91 13.51
N ASP A 73 -5.37 -13.87 13.88
CA ASP A 73 -5.52 -13.18 15.17
C ASP A 73 -6.17 -11.81 14.93
N LYS A 74 -7.48 -11.76 15.06
CA LYS A 74 -8.25 -10.57 14.72
C LYS A 74 -7.87 -9.34 15.53
N ILE A 75 -7.53 -9.52 16.81
CA ILE A 75 -7.19 -8.38 17.68
C ILE A 75 -5.86 -7.78 17.23
N GLN A 76 -4.85 -8.61 17.01
CA GLN A 76 -3.56 -8.15 16.56
C GLN A 76 -3.64 -7.55 15.14
N MET A 77 -4.39 -8.20 14.25
CA MET A 77 -4.60 -7.72 12.90
C MET A 77 -5.20 -6.32 12.91
N LEU A 78 -6.26 -6.11 13.67
CA LEU A 78 -6.92 -4.80 13.73
C LEU A 78 -5.96 -3.73 14.25
N ASP A 79 -5.20 -4.05 15.29
CA ASP A 79 -4.23 -3.10 15.84
C ASP A 79 -3.18 -2.70 14.79
N VAL A 80 -2.61 -3.67 14.10
CA VAL A 80 -1.58 -3.43 13.09
C VAL A 80 -2.16 -2.67 11.89
N TYR A 81 -3.31 -3.10 11.38
CA TYR A 81 -3.93 -2.45 10.22
C TYR A 81 -4.35 -1.02 10.53
N GLU A 82 -4.90 -0.78 11.72
CA GLU A 82 -5.27 0.58 12.12
C GLU A 82 -4.04 1.50 12.14
N GLN A 83 -2.93 1.04 12.72
CA GLN A 83 -1.71 1.84 12.74
C GLN A 83 -1.16 2.08 11.33
N PHE A 84 -1.14 1.03 10.52
CA PHE A 84 -0.59 1.09 9.17
C PHE A 84 -1.36 2.08 8.30
N PHE A 85 -2.68 1.93 8.24
CA PHE A 85 -3.50 2.79 7.38
C PHE A 85 -3.70 4.19 7.94
N ASN A 86 -3.63 4.35 9.26
CA ASN A 86 -3.72 5.68 9.88
C ASN A 86 -2.42 6.49 9.73
N SER A 87 -1.36 5.88 9.23
CA SER A 87 -0.06 6.56 9.03
C SER A 87 -0.06 7.48 7.81
N LYS A 88 -1.18 7.63 7.12
CA LYS A 88 -1.34 8.51 5.95
C LYS A 88 -0.47 8.10 4.78
N ILE A 89 -0.35 6.80 4.56
CA ILE A 89 0.36 6.28 3.38
C ILE A 89 -0.41 6.65 2.11
N PRO A 90 0.28 6.89 0.99
CA PRO A 90 -0.41 7.34 -0.22
C PRO A 90 -1.22 6.24 -0.90
N CYS A 91 -0.75 5.01 -0.86
CA CYS A 91 -1.46 3.86 -1.43
C CYS A 91 -0.73 2.57 -1.09
N VAL A 92 -1.39 1.45 -1.36
CA VAL A 92 -0.79 0.11 -1.26
C VAL A 92 -0.96 -0.59 -2.60
N VAL A 93 0.13 -1.11 -3.16
CA VAL A 93 0.11 -1.84 -4.42
C VAL A 93 0.39 -3.31 -4.15
N PHE A 94 -0.52 -4.17 -4.59
CA PHE A 94 -0.35 -5.63 -4.50
C PHE A 94 0.27 -6.14 -5.79
N SER A 95 1.44 -6.76 -5.70
CA SER A 95 2.13 -7.32 -6.87
C SER A 95 1.60 -8.73 -7.19
N ARG A 96 2.00 -9.26 -8.34
CA ARG A 96 1.72 -10.65 -8.79
C ARG A 96 0.24 -11.03 -8.83
N GLY A 97 -0.66 -10.06 -9.02
CA GLY A 97 -2.08 -10.33 -9.03
C GLY A 97 -2.67 -10.68 -7.68
N ILE A 98 -1.92 -10.49 -6.59
CA ILE A 98 -2.42 -10.70 -5.23
C ILE A 98 -3.57 -9.75 -4.97
N GLN A 99 -4.62 -10.23 -4.34
CA GLN A 99 -5.79 -9.40 -4.01
C GLN A 99 -5.83 -9.11 -2.52
N PRO A 100 -6.31 -7.90 -2.14
CA PRO A 100 -6.46 -7.57 -0.73
C PRO A 100 -7.56 -8.42 -0.09
N SER A 101 -7.40 -8.72 1.19
CA SER A 101 -8.43 -9.40 1.97
C SER A 101 -9.59 -8.44 2.27
N GLU A 102 -10.74 -9.00 2.64
CA GLU A 102 -11.88 -8.18 3.04
C GLU A 102 -11.55 -7.28 4.23
N ALA A 103 -10.80 -7.80 5.21
CA ALA A 103 -10.41 -7.03 6.38
C ALA A 103 -9.54 -5.83 5.99
N MET A 104 -8.55 -6.05 5.14
CA MET A 104 -7.69 -4.95 4.68
C MET A 104 -8.48 -3.94 3.87
N PHE A 105 -9.34 -4.41 2.98
CA PHE A 105 -10.20 -3.56 2.17
C PHE A 105 -11.06 -2.65 3.05
N TYR A 106 -11.67 -3.20 4.09
CA TYR A 106 -12.53 -2.45 5.00
C TYR A 106 -11.75 -1.33 5.71
N ILE A 107 -10.58 -1.67 6.27
CA ILE A 107 -9.76 -0.69 6.99
C ILE A 107 -9.20 0.37 6.04
N ALA A 108 -8.77 -0.04 4.86
CA ALA A 108 -8.24 0.89 3.86
C ALA A 108 -9.30 1.92 3.46
N GLU A 109 -10.55 1.48 3.24
CA GLU A 109 -11.64 2.40 2.92
C GLU A 109 -11.93 3.35 4.07
N LYS A 110 -11.88 2.87 5.30
CA LYS A 110 -12.08 3.70 6.48
C LYS A 110 -11.10 4.88 6.53
N TYR A 111 -9.87 4.65 6.14
CA TYR A 111 -8.83 5.67 6.16
C TYR A 111 -8.57 6.32 4.79
N ASN A 112 -9.38 6.00 3.80
CA ASN A 112 -9.25 6.53 2.43
C ASN A 112 -7.88 6.27 1.81
N VAL A 113 -7.35 5.08 2.02
CA VAL A 113 -6.08 4.66 1.43
C VAL A 113 -6.38 3.75 0.23
N PRO A 114 -5.99 4.16 -1.00
CA PRO A 114 -6.26 3.33 -2.17
C PRO A 114 -5.50 2.01 -2.14
N LEU A 115 -6.19 0.93 -2.53
CA LEU A 115 -5.58 -0.37 -2.76
C LEU A 115 -5.55 -0.63 -4.26
N LEU A 116 -4.36 -0.88 -4.77
CA LEU A 116 -4.10 -1.03 -6.19
C LEU A 116 -3.40 -2.36 -6.44
N GLY A 117 -3.39 -2.80 -7.69
CA GLY A 117 -2.75 -4.06 -8.02
C GLY A 117 -2.02 -4.04 -9.36
N THR A 118 -1.06 -4.93 -9.48
CA THR A 118 -0.33 -5.16 -10.73
C THR A 118 -0.07 -6.65 -10.89
N PRO A 119 -0.12 -7.19 -12.14
CA PRO A 119 0.29 -8.58 -12.37
C PRO A 119 1.79 -8.77 -12.30
N LEU A 120 2.57 -7.68 -12.35
CA LEU A 120 4.02 -7.74 -12.31
C LEU A 120 4.54 -8.17 -10.94
N GLY A 121 5.70 -8.83 -10.92
CA GLY A 121 6.41 -9.06 -9.67
C GLY A 121 6.99 -7.76 -9.13
N THR A 122 7.38 -7.76 -7.86
CA THR A 122 7.87 -6.54 -7.21
C THR A 122 9.07 -5.93 -7.94
N SER A 123 10.04 -6.75 -8.33
CA SER A 123 11.24 -6.25 -9.03
C SER A 123 10.90 -5.70 -10.42
N GLU A 124 9.97 -6.31 -11.13
CA GLU A 124 9.52 -5.83 -12.44
C GLU A 124 8.78 -4.50 -12.31
N PHE A 125 7.94 -4.40 -11.28
CA PHE A 125 7.19 -3.16 -11.02
C PHE A 125 8.12 -2.00 -10.69
N MET A 126 9.21 -2.27 -9.96
CA MET A 126 10.18 -1.25 -9.57
C MET A 126 11.06 -0.79 -10.74
N ALA A 127 11.19 -1.62 -11.76
CA ALA A 127 11.92 -1.25 -12.94
C ALA A 127 11.12 -0.29 -13.82
#